data_ea5f4088e829e3b74acbb72652b2c534
#
_entry.id   ea5f4088e829e3b74acbb72652b2c534
#
_cell.length_a   1.000
_cell.length_b   1.000
_cell.length_c   1.000
_cell.angle_alpha   90.00
_cell.angle_beta   90.00
_cell.angle_gamma   90.00
#
_symmetry.space_group_name_H-M   'P 1'
#
loop_
_entity.id
_entity.type
_entity.pdbx_description
1 polymer ?
#
loop_
_entity_poly.entity_id
_entity_poly.type
_entity_poly.pdbx_seq_one_letter_code
_entity_poly.pdbx_strand_id
1 'polypeptide(L)'
;MKQLYIIGFLLFFSGLCGCYEDKGNYDYTETFEITIDSLKESYTLYALVDTLRISPEVSPVNAEYDFHWCVYQTNVQGYAPKLDTIATTRELVYPMTLDPGSYQIVCMATERGTGITRIEDRPLTVTTALAEGWYVLREKDGYTDLDLFSTEKGKIESIIASNNDGRNLQGEARAIEFSYNYKAWDEVNERYVNTNSIFALSKEDAIVIRTSNGKIIRDIEDLFYERPTVANFQNVCSQSSELYLINDGKGHYIYNMSSNSGRFGAALPLSLIHI
;
A
#
# COMPACT_ATOMS: atom_id res chain seq x y z
N MET A 1 26.72 80.66 -4.69
CA MET A 1 27.24 79.27 -4.49
C MET A 1 26.19 78.24 -4.30
N LYS A 2 25.08 78.41 -3.52
CA LYS A 2 24.02 77.40 -3.33
C LYS A 2 23.29 77.00 -4.61
N GLN A 3 23.08 77.91 -5.56
CA GLN A 3 22.43 77.60 -6.82
C GLN A 3 23.25 76.71 -7.74
N LEU A 4 24.59 76.82 -7.70
CA LEU A 4 25.49 76.01 -8.50
C LEU A 4 25.48 74.54 -8.11
N TYR A 5 25.27 74.22 -6.81
CA TYR A 5 25.19 72.88 -6.28
C TYR A 5 23.86 72.18 -6.63
N ILE A 6 22.77 72.96 -6.71
CA ILE A 6 21.47 72.44 -7.09
C ILE A 6 21.42 72.05 -8.59
N ILE A 7 22.05 72.85 -9.45
CA ILE A 7 22.18 72.59 -10.88
C ILE A 7 23.08 71.35 -11.12
N GLY A 8 24.20 71.23 -10.38
CA GLY A 8 25.08 70.04 -10.42
C GLY A 8 24.39 68.76 -9.96
N PHE A 9 23.55 68.82 -8.91
CA PHE A 9 22.77 67.70 -8.39
C PHE A 9 21.67 67.26 -9.36
N LEU A 10 21.00 68.20 -10.02
CA LEU A 10 19.95 67.91 -11.03
C LEU A 10 20.59 67.29 -12.29
N LEU A 11 21.77 67.73 -12.74
CA LEU A 11 22.48 67.15 -13.88
C LEU A 11 23.04 65.74 -13.56
N PHE A 12 23.40 65.47 -12.31
CA PHE A 12 23.84 64.15 -11.93
C PHE A 12 22.72 63.13 -11.89
N PHE A 13 21.48 63.57 -11.53
CA PHE A 13 20.32 62.72 -11.50
C PHE A 13 19.71 62.41 -12.88
N SER A 14 19.91 63.27 -13.86
CA SER A 14 19.41 63.03 -15.25
C SER A 14 20.27 62.02 -16.02
N GLY A 15 21.47 61.70 -15.55
CA GLY A 15 22.32 60.66 -16.14
C GLY A 15 21.99 59.21 -15.75
N LEU A 16 21.07 59.01 -14.77
CA LEU A 16 20.72 57.66 -14.27
C LEU A 16 19.47 57.06 -14.92
N CYS A 17 18.78 57.76 -15.81
CA CYS A 17 17.69 57.23 -16.63
C CYS A 17 18.23 56.60 -17.93
N GLY A 18 19.21 55.74 -17.84
CA GLY A 18 19.55 54.81 -18.89
C GLY A 18 18.51 53.69 -18.86
N CYS A 19 17.40 53.80 -19.56
CA CYS A 19 16.65 52.62 -19.98
C CYS A 19 17.62 51.77 -20.82
N TYR A 20 18.21 50.78 -20.20
CA TYR A 20 18.83 49.70 -20.93
C TYR A 20 17.74 48.96 -21.64
N GLU A 21 17.46 49.28 -22.88
CA GLU A 21 16.65 48.41 -23.76
C GLU A 21 17.49 47.14 -23.88
N ASP A 22 17.04 46.13 -23.17
CA ASP A 22 17.50 44.76 -23.39
C ASP A 22 17.14 44.39 -24.85
N LYS A 23 18.09 44.58 -25.75
CA LYS A 23 18.03 44.04 -27.11
C LYS A 23 18.46 42.58 -27.10
N GLY A 24 17.98 41.82 -26.10
CA GLY A 24 18.19 40.39 -26.02
C GLY A 24 17.72 39.76 -27.33
N ASN A 25 18.67 39.17 -28.02
CA ASN A 25 18.39 38.33 -29.19
C ASN A 25 17.87 36.99 -28.66
N TYR A 26 16.68 37.00 -28.06
CA TYR A 26 16.00 35.77 -27.65
C TYR A 26 15.39 35.16 -28.90
N ASP A 27 16.04 34.14 -29.45
CA ASP A 27 15.37 33.19 -30.34
C ASP A 27 14.36 32.41 -29.49
N TYR A 28 13.13 32.97 -29.42
CA TYR A 28 12.01 32.26 -28.82
C TYR A 28 11.68 31.08 -29.74
N THR A 29 12.11 29.91 -29.40
CA THR A 29 11.55 28.68 -29.96
C THR A 29 10.09 28.64 -29.49
N GLU A 30 9.15 28.60 -30.42
CA GLU A 30 7.74 28.38 -30.08
C GLU A 30 7.63 27.09 -29.28
N THR A 31 7.42 27.21 -27.97
CA THR A 31 7.16 26.08 -27.13
C THR A 31 5.70 25.65 -27.35
N PHE A 32 5.52 24.50 -27.93
CA PHE A 32 4.19 23.90 -28.02
C PHE A 32 3.73 23.40 -26.66
N GLU A 33 2.45 23.54 -26.40
CA GLU A 33 1.86 22.99 -25.18
C GLU A 33 1.70 21.48 -25.32
N ILE A 34 2.27 20.74 -24.36
CA ILE A 34 2.07 19.30 -24.27
C ILE A 34 0.77 19.04 -23.52
N THR A 35 -0.15 18.27 -24.11
CA THR A 35 -1.36 17.82 -23.42
C THR A 35 -1.34 16.30 -23.30
N ILE A 36 -1.88 15.79 -22.18
CA ILE A 36 -2.11 14.36 -21.94
C ILE A 36 -3.60 14.18 -21.74
N ASP A 37 -4.25 13.53 -22.68
CA ASP A 37 -5.68 13.31 -22.70
C ASP A 37 -6.01 11.82 -22.52
N SER A 38 -7.32 11.48 -22.50
CA SER A 38 -7.83 10.10 -22.34
C SER A 38 -7.57 9.46 -20.97
N LEU A 39 -7.21 10.25 -19.96
CA LEU A 39 -7.19 9.81 -18.57
C LEU A 39 -8.58 9.95 -17.96
N LYS A 40 -9.09 8.90 -17.29
CA LYS A 40 -10.34 8.99 -16.52
C LYS A 40 -10.17 9.95 -15.35
N GLU A 41 -11.26 10.52 -14.86
CA GLU A 41 -11.23 11.39 -13.68
C GLU A 41 -10.72 10.67 -12.41
N SER A 42 -11.03 9.37 -12.28
CA SER A 42 -10.53 8.51 -11.20
C SER A 42 -10.54 7.03 -11.60
N TYR A 43 -9.82 6.23 -10.86
CA TYR A 43 -9.75 4.77 -11.02
C TYR A 43 -10.08 4.10 -9.69
N THR A 44 -10.86 3.00 -9.76
CA THR A 44 -11.13 2.12 -8.61
C THR A 44 -10.89 0.69 -9.06
N LEU A 45 -9.99 -0.03 -8.37
CA LEU A 45 -9.58 -1.38 -8.71
C LEU A 45 -9.46 -2.25 -7.44
N TYR A 46 -9.60 -3.56 -7.65
CA TYR A 46 -9.39 -4.55 -6.60
C TYR A 46 -7.94 -5.03 -6.58
N ALA A 47 -7.32 -4.95 -5.41
CA ALA A 47 -5.99 -5.50 -5.17
C ALA A 47 -5.95 -7.01 -5.54
N LEU A 48 -4.85 -7.43 -6.17
CA LEU A 48 -4.55 -8.82 -6.55
C LEU A 48 -5.54 -9.47 -7.56
N VAL A 49 -6.53 -8.71 -8.03
CA VAL A 49 -7.57 -9.19 -8.98
C VAL A 49 -7.50 -8.43 -10.29
N ASP A 50 -7.47 -7.10 -10.21
CA ASP A 50 -7.58 -6.25 -11.38
C ASP A 50 -6.21 -5.89 -11.98
N THR A 51 -6.23 -5.43 -13.22
CA THR A 51 -5.09 -4.84 -13.91
C THR A 51 -5.46 -3.44 -14.39
N LEU A 52 -4.72 -2.43 -13.95
CA LEU A 52 -4.86 -1.07 -14.43
C LEU A 52 -4.33 -0.97 -15.87
N ARG A 53 -5.17 -0.48 -16.79
CA ARG A 53 -4.79 -0.25 -18.19
C ARG A 53 -5.13 1.18 -18.57
N ILE A 54 -4.12 1.92 -19.02
CA ILE A 54 -4.27 3.32 -19.46
C ILE A 54 -3.46 3.49 -20.75
N SER A 55 -4.12 4.06 -21.78
CA SER A 55 -3.49 4.42 -23.06
C SER A 55 -3.67 5.92 -23.26
N PRO A 56 -2.70 6.74 -22.84
CA PRO A 56 -2.80 8.20 -22.93
C PRO A 56 -2.68 8.69 -24.38
N GLU A 57 -3.48 9.68 -24.73
CA GLU A 57 -3.30 10.45 -25.94
C GLU A 57 -2.45 11.68 -25.60
N VAL A 58 -1.35 11.88 -26.33
CA VAL A 58 -0.42 12.98 -26.08
C VAL A 58 -0.28 13.82 -27.34
N SER A 59 -0.41 15.13 -27.20
CA SER A 59 -0.22 16.09 -28.27
C SER A 59 0.99 16.99 -27.98
N PRO A 60 1.70 17.42 -29.05
CA PRO A 60 1.52 17.11 -30.47
C PRO A 60 1.92 15.69 -30.86
N VAL A 61 1.12 15.04 -31.70
CA VAL A 61 1.26 13.61 -32.08
C VAL A 61 2.55 13.30 -32.82
N ASN A 62 3.16 14.29 -33.47
CA ASN A 62 4.40 14.15 -34.25
C ASN A 62 5.68 14.32 -33.43
N ALA A 63 5.58 14.53 -32.13
CA ALA A 63 6.72 14.55 -31.22
C ALA A 63 6.98 13.17 -30.60
N GLU A 64 8.22 12.92 -30.20
CA GLU A 64 8.60 11.70 -29.48
C GLU A 64 8.64 11.96 -27.98
N TYR A 65 8.05 11.04 -27.21
CA TYR A 65 7.94 11.16 -25.76
C TYR A 65 8.55 9.98 -25.01
N ASP A 66 9.21 10.29 -23.91
CA ASP A 66 9.53 9.33 -22.86
C ASP A 66 8.47 9.38 -21.77
N PHE A 67 7.98 8.19 -21.37
CA PHE A 67 6.92 8.09 -20.38
C PHE A 67 7.47 7.57 -19.05
N HIS A 68 6.94 8.12 -17.95
CA HIS A 68 7.13 7.58 -16.61
C HIS A 68 5.76 7.56 -15.91
N TRP A 69 5.37 6.37 -15.49
CA TRP A 69 4.20 6.17 -14.65
C TRP A 69 4.65 5.97 -13.22
N CYS A 70 4.15 6.80 -12.35
CA CYS A 70 4.45 6.73 -10.93
C CYS A 70 3.16 6.59 -10.12
N VAL A 71 3.29 6.07 -8.91
CA VAL A 71 2.22 6.00 -7.93
C VAL A 71 2.75 6.45 -6.58
N TYR A 72 1.89 7.12 -5.80
CA TYR A 72 2.17 7.39 -4.41
C TYR A 72 0.91 7.29 -3.56
N GLN A 73 1.07 6.81 -2.33
CA GLN A 73 -0.03 6.71 -1.38
C GLN A 73 -0.39 8.07 -0.81
N THR A 74 -1.68 8.39 -0.78
CA THR A 74 -2.23 9.57 -0.11
C THR A 74 -2.65 9.20 1.32
N ASN A 75 -2.85 10.21 2.19
CA ASN A 75 -3.30 10.01 3.58
C ASN A 75 -2.31 9.30 4.52
N VAL A 76 -1.03 9.27 4.18
CA VAL A 76 0.01 8.77 5.07
C VAL A 76 0.42 9.90 6.02
N GLN A 77 -0.01 9.82 7.27
CA GLN A 77 0.33 10.84 8.27
C GLN A 77 1.83 10.81 8.62
N GLY A 78 2.47 11.96 8.55
CA GLY A 78 3.83 12.17 9.05
C GLY A 78 4.96 11.85 8.07
N TYR A 79 4.66 11.51 6.82
CA TYR A 79 5.67 11.21 5.79
C TYR A 79 5.40 12.01 4.52
N ALA A 80 6.49 12.43 3.86
CA ALA A 80 6.40 12.97 2.51
C ALA A 80 5.97 11.86 1.53
N PRO A 81 5.09 12.14 0.56
CA PRO A 81 4.74 11.17 -0.48
C PRO A 81 5.99 10.69 -1.22
N LYS A 82 6.15 9.38 -1.31
CA LYS A 82 7.22 8.77 -2.11
C LYS A 82 6.63 8.32 -3.44
N LEU A 83 7.16 8.86 -4.53
CA LEU A 83 6.80 8.43 -5.87
C LEU A 83 7.53 7.12 -6.20
N ASP A 84 6.78 6.06 -6.41
CA ASP A 84 7.31 4.78 -6.88
C ASP A 84 7.00 4.63 -8.37
N THR A 85 8.04 4.42 -9.19
CA THR A 85 7.87 4.23 -10.64
C THR A 85 7.38 2.81 -10.91
N ILE A 86 6.26 2.70 -11.63
CA ILE A 86 5.60 1.42 -11.94
C ILE A 86 5.71 1.01 -13.42
N ALA A 87 5.95 1.95 -14.32
CA ALA A 87 6.20 1.67 -15.74
C ALA A 87 6.89 2.86 -16.43
N THR A 88 7.53 2.58 -17.58
CA THR A 88 8.16 3.58 -18.47
C THR A 88 7.68 3.47 -19.91
N THR A 89 6.63 2.72 -20.16
CA THR A 89 6.01 2.54 -21.48
C THR A 89 4.90 3.57 -21.68
N ARG A 90 4.56 3.89 -22.94
CA ARG A 90 3.45 4.79 -23.24
C ARG A 90 2.15 4.24 -22.65
N GLU A 91 1.84 2.98 -22.92
CA GLU A 91 0.69 2.30 -22.36
C GLU A 91 1.04 1.74 -20.99
N LEU A 92 0.22 2.06 -19.99
CA LEU A 92 0.32 1.44 -18.68
C LEU A 92 -0.49 0.14 -18.66
N VAL A 93 0.18 -0.95 -18.33
CA VAL A 93 -0.43 -2.23 -17.97
C VAL A 93 0.15 -2.65 -16.63
N TYR A 94 -0.59 -2.42 -15.58
CA TYR A 94 -0.11 -2.65 -14.21
C TYR A 94 -1.06 -3.59 -13.44
N PRO A 95 -0.64 -4.85 -13.18
CA PRO A 95 -1.38 -5.72 -12.26
C PRO A 95 -1.49 -5.03 -10.90
N MET A 96 -2.68 -4.98 -10.32
CA MET A 96 -2.92 -4.22 -9.09
C MET A 96 -2.33 -4.94 -7.88
N THR A 97 -1.03 -4.77 -7.67
CA THR A 97 -0.29 -5.35 -6.54
C THR A 97 -0.20 -4.43 -5.32
N LEU A 98 -0.73 -3.20 -5.44
CA LEU A 98 -0.78 -2.26 -4.32
C LEU A 98 -1.74 -2.74 -3.24
N ASP A 99 -1.39 -2.47 -1.99
CA ASP A 99 -2.30 -2.68 -0.86
C ASP A 99 -3.55 -1.80 -0.97
N PRO A 100 -4.70 -2.24 -0.45
CA PRO A 100 -5.90 -1.40 -0.39
C PRO A 100 -5.63 -0.07 0.29
N GLY A 101 -6.04 1.01 -0.39
CA GLY A 101 -5.78 2.38 0.07
C GLY A 101 -6.11 3.42 -0.99
N SER A 102 -5.81 4.67 -0.67
CA SER A 102 -5.96 5.80 -1.58
C SER A 102 -4.59 6.22 -2.10
N TYR A 103 -4.51 6.36 -3.42
CA TYR A 103 -3.29 6.69 -4.15
C TYR A 103 -3.54 7.79 -5.17
N GLN A 104 -2.46 8.36 -5.68
CA GLN A 104 -2.44 9.08 -6.95
C GLN A 104 -1.62 8.29 -7.96
N ILE A 105 -2.17 8.13 -9.16
CA ILE A 105 -1.44 7.65 -10.33
C ILE A 105 -0.98 8.87 -11.13
N VAL A 106 0.30 8.93 -11.46
CA VAL A 106 0.95 10.08 -12.12
C VAL A 106 1.49 9.62 -13.47
N CYS A 107 1.07 10.31 -14.53
CA CYS A 107 1.63 10.16 -15.87
C CYS A 107 2.57 11.33 -16.16
N MET A 108 3.79 11.07 -16.51
CA MET A 108 4.77 12.04 -16.95
C MET A 108 5.14 11.75 -18.40
N ALA A 109 4.95 12.70 -19.29
CA ALA A 109 5.37 12.64 -20.69
C ALA A 109 6.43 13.72 -20.94
N THR A 110 7.65 13.30 -21.23
CA THR A 110 8.78 14.19 -21.54
C THR A 110 9.05 14.17 -23.02
N GLU A 111 8.95 15.32 -23.67
CA GLU A 111 9.31 15.47 -25.08
C GLU A 111 10.83 15.43 -25.25
N ARG A 112 11.32 14.56 -26.15
CA ARG A 112 12.76 14.26 -26.28
C ARG A 112 13.58 15.41 -26.85
N GLY A 113 13.00 16.23 -27.73
CA GLY A 113 13.72 17.33 -28.38
C GLY A 113 14.00 18.50 -27.46
N THR A 114 13.03 18.85 -26.64
CA THR A 114 13.09 20.03 -25.74
C THR A 114 13.36 19.66 -24.28
N GLY A 115 13.08 18.40 -23.88
CA GLY A 115 13.14 17.98 -22.48
C GLY A 115 11.96 18.51 -21.64
N ILE A 116 10.95 19.12 -22.25
CA ILE A 116 9.78 19.61 -21.53
C ILE A 116 8.93 18.41 -21.09
N THR A 117 8.53 18.41 -19.80
CA THR A 117 7.70 17.36 -19.21
C THR A 117 6.32 17.89 -18.88
N ARG A 118 5.28 17.21 -19.35
CA ARG A 118 3.90 17.36 -18.87
C ARG A 118 3.61 16.31 -17.82
N ILE A 119 2.95 16.71 -16.75
CA ILE A 119 2.55 15.84 -15.65
C ILE A 119 1.04 15.91 -15.47
N GLU A 120 0.39 14.76 -15.44
CA GLU A 120 -1.02 14.62 -15.11
C GLU A 120 -1.18 13.57 -14.03
N ASP A 121 -1.99 13.85 -13.01
CA ASP A 121 -2.28 12.91 -11.94
C ASP A 121 -3.78 12.65 -11.82
N ARG A 122 -4.13 11.45 -11.35
CA ARG A 122 -5.52 11.04 -11.13
C ARG A 122 -5.64 10.21 -9.85
N PRO A 123 -6.75 10.38 -9.11
CA PRO A 123 -7.04 9.54 -7.96
C PRO A 123 -7.16 8.06 -8.35
N LEU A 124 -6.50 7.22 -7.57
CA LEU A 124 -6.58 5.77 -7.65
C LEU A 124 -7.00 5.21 -6.29
N THR A 125 -8.16 4.58 -6.24
CA THR A 125 -8.63 3.84 -5.06
C THR A 125 -8.40 2.36 -5.29
N VAL A 126 -7.58 1.75 -4.44
CA VAL A 126 -7.39 0.31 -4.41
C VAL A 126 -8.23 -0.26 -3.28
N THR A 127 -9.11 -1.20 -3.60
CA THR A 127 -9.97 -1.90 -2.64
C THR A 127 -9.61 -3.37 -2.57
N THR A 128 -10.22 -4.12 -1.66
CA THR A 128 -9.97 -5.55 -1.54
C THR A 128 -11.24 -6.36 -1.76
N ALA A 129 -11.12 -7.46 -2.48
CA ALA A 129 -12.17 -8.45 -2.59
C ALA A 129 -12.30 -9.33 -1.32
N LEU A 130 -11.33 -9.21 -0.42
CA LEU A 130 -11.25 -10.01 0.82
C LEU A 130 -11.91 -9.33 2.03
N ALA A 131 -12.58 -8.17 1.85
CA ALA A 131 -13.17 -7.43 2.97
C ALA A 131 -14.49 -8.03 3.47
N GLU A 132 -15.26 -8.67 2.59
CA GLU A 132 -16.63 -9.11 2.88
C GLU A 132 -16.90 -10.50 2.35
N GLY A 133 -17.50 -11.35 3.21
CA GLY A 133 -17.92 -12.69 2.86
C GLY A 133 -17.75 -13.70 3.98
N TRP A 134 -17.94 -14.96 3.63
CA TRP A 134 -17.81 -16.10 4.52
C TRP A 134 -16.46 -16.77 4.30
N TYR A 135 -15.58 -16.68 5.26
CA TYR A 135 -14.33 -17.40 5.26
C TYR A 135 -14.52 -18.84 5.72
N VAL A 136 -13.95 -19.77 4.98
CA VAL A 136 -14.05 -21.20 5.25
C VAL A 136 -12.65 -21.81 5.24
N LEU A 137 -12.27 -22.40 6.38
CA LEU A 137 -11.05 -23.17 6.47
C LEU A 137 -11.27 -24.53 5.79
N ARG A 138 -10.47 -24.85 4.79
CA ARG A 138 -10.59 -26.06 3.98
C ARG A 138 -9.36 -26.93 4.10
N GLU A 139 -9.58 -28.21 4.37
CA GLU A 139 -8.52 -29.22 4.32
C GLU A 139 -8.55 -29.95 2.98
N LYS A 140 -7.38 -30.19 2.43
CA LYS A 140 -7.18 -31.04 1.27
C LYS A 140 -5.76 -31.63 1.29
N ASP A 141 -5.67 -32.97 1.11
CA ASP A 141 -4.41 -33.70 0.98
C ASP A 141 -3.41 -33.47 2.15
N GLY A 142 -3.93 -33.30 3.38
CA GLY A 142 -3.13 -33.06 4.58
C GLY A 142 -2.66 -31.62 4.76
N TYR A 143 -3.17 -30.71 3.94
CA TYR A 143 -2.90 -29.27 4.02
C TYR A 143 -4.19 -28.48 4.25
N THR A 144 -4.08 -27.41 4.97
CA THR A 144 -5.17 -26.49 5.25
C THR A 144 -4.95 -25.15 4.55
N ASP A 145 -6.00 -24.65 3.91
CA ASP A 145 -6.04 -23.34 3.27
C ASP A 145 -7.38 -22.65 3.56
N LEU A 146 -7.49 -21.39 3.17
CA LEU A 146 -8.64 -20.54 3.41
C LEU A 146 -9.33 -20.19 2.09
N ASP A 147 -10.62 -20.44 2.02
CA ASP A 147 -11.49 -19.99 0.93
C ASP A 147 -12.41 -18.86 1.43
N LEU A 148 -12.81 -17.96 0.55
CA LEU A 148 -13.79 -16.91 0.81
C LEU A 148 -14.98 -17.05 -0.16
N PHE A 149 -16.18 -17.01 0.38
CA PHE A 149 -17.41 -16.91 -0.39
C PHE A 149 -17.96 -15.48 -0.26
N SER A 150 -17.71 -14.69 -1.29
CA SER A 150 -18.16 -13.30 -1.39
C SER A 150 -19.43 -13.20 -2.23
N THR A 151 -20.35 -12.32 -1.84
CA THR A 151 -21.57 -12.04 -2.61
C THR A 151 -21.29 -11.35 -3.94
N GLU A 152 -20.22 -10.55 -4.01
CA GLU A 152 -19.87 -9.77 -5.20
C GLU A 152 -18.92 -10.51 -6.15
N LYS A 153 -17.94 -11.24 -5.60
CA LYS A 153 -16.85 -11.87 -6.37
C LYS A 153 -16.99 -13.40 -6.47
N GLY A 154 -18.03 -13.97 -5.87
CA GLY A 154 -18.21 -15.42 -5.83
C GLY A 154 -17.18 -16.09 -4.93
N LYS A 155 -16.71 -17.29 -5.32
CA LYS A 155 -15.71 -18.04 -4.55
C LYS A 155 -14.30 -17.62 -4.90
N ILE A 156 -13.52 -17.25 -3.89
CA ILE A 156 -12.06 -17.03 -3.97
C ILE A 156 -11.40 -18.19 -3.23
N GLU A 157 -10.62 -19.00 -3.95
CA GLU A 157 -10.02 -20.21 -3.41
C GLU A 157 -8.57 -20.01 -3.00
N SER A 158 -8.15 -20.78 -2.00
CA SER A 158 -6.75 -20.93 -1.59
C SER A 158 -6.07 -19.58 -1.31
N ILE A 159 -6.71 -18.73 -0.52
CA ILE A 159 -6.25 -17.38 -0.22
C ILE A 159 -4.84 -17.38 0.36
N ILE A 160 -4.53 -18.35 1.25
CA ILE A 160 -3.22 -18.43 1.88
C ILE A 160 -2.16 -18.74 0.83
N ALA A 161 -2.33 -19.83 0.09
CA ALA A 161 -1.34 -20.24 -0.92
C ALA A 161 -1.19 -19.23 -2.05
N SER A 162 -2.32 -18.70 -2.57
CA SER A 162 -2.30 -17.77 -3.71
C SER A 162 -1.59 -16.46 -3.42
N ASN A 163 -1.58 -16.01 -2.17
CA ASN A 163 -0.99 -14.74 -1.77
C ASN A 163 0.38 -14.88 -1.09
N ASN A 164 0.88 -16.11 -0.85
CA ASN A 164 2.08 -16.37 -0.10
C ASN A 164 2.96 -17.46 -0.73
N ASP A 165 3.24 -17.35 -2.03
CA ASP A 165 4.18 -18.17 -2.79
C ASP A 165 3.89 -19.69 -2.69
N GLY A 166 2.61 -20.06 -2.61
CA GLY A 166 2.16 -21.45 -2.52
C GLY A 166 2.19 -22.05 -1.12
N ARG A 167 2.46 -21.25 -0.07
CA ARG A 167 2.47 -21.74 1.31
C ARG A 167 1.06 -22.09 1.78
N ASN A 168 0.89 -23.30 2.32
CA ASN A 168 -0.29 -23.78 3.02
C ASN A 168 0.05 -24.09 4.47
N LEU A 169 -0.96 -24.20 5.36
CA LEU A 169 -0.75 -24.74 6.69
C LEU A 169 -0.66 -26.28 6.62
N GLN A 170 0.28 -26.84 7.36
CA GLN A 170 0.41 -28.29 7.48
C GLN A 170 -0.60 -28.86 8.45
N GLY A 171 -1.22 -30.01 8.10
CA GLY A 171 -2.12 -30.76 8.96
C GLY A 171 -3.59 -30.40 8.79
N GLU A 172 -4.43 -31.03 9.60
CA GLU A 172 -5.90 -30.92 9.58
C GLU A 172 -6.36 -29.54 10.03
N ALA A 173 -7.40 -29.00 9.36
CA ALA A 173 -8.06 -27.76 9.71
C ALA A 173 -8.58 -27.78 11.18
N ARG A 174 -8.37 -26.72 11.93
CA ARG A 174 -8.79 -26.62 13.32
C ARG A 174 -9.70 -25.45 13.62
N ALA A 175 -9.19 -24.24 13.44
CA ALA A 175 -9.93 -23.04 13.83
C ALA A 175 -9.58 -21.84 12.96
N ILE A 176 -10.53 -20.93 12.87
CA ILE A 176 -10.37 -19.62 12.25
C ILE A 176 -10.97 -18.58 13.18
N GLU A 177 -10.29 -17.45 13.33
CA GLU A 177 -10.77 -16.34 14.14
C GLU A 177 -10.43 -15.00 13.50
N PHE A 178 -11.39 -14.11 13.45
CA PHE A 178 -11.18 -12.74 13.01
C PHE A 178 -10.75 -11.84 14.18
N SER A 179 -9.71 -11.05 13.97
CA SER A 179 -9.19 -10.13 14.96
C SER A 179 -9.19 -8.70 14.43
N TYR A 180 -9.87 -7.83 15.16
CA TYR A 180 -9.90 -6.40 14.91
C TYR A 180 -8.65 -5.74 15.47
N ASN A 181 -8.02 -4.82 14.70
CA ASN A 181 -6.88 -4.03 15.18
C ASN A 181 -5.71 -4.87 15.76
N TYR A 182 -5.45 -6.03 15.16
CA TYR A 182 -4.29 -6.84 15.54
C TYR A 182 -2.99 -6.13 15.19
N LYS A 183 -2.05 -6.08 16.14
CA LYS A 183 -0.77 -5.40 15.95
C LYS A 183 0.23 -6.29 15.26
N ALA A 184 0.66 -5.87 14.08
CA ALA A 184 1.67 -6.55 13.28
C ALA A 184 2.74 -5.58 12.76
N TRP A 185 3.89 -6.13 12.44
CA TRP A 185 4.95 -5.38 11.77
C TRP A 185 4.57 -5.11 10.32
N ASP A 186 4.78 -3.88 9.88
CA ASP A 186 4.62 -3.46 8.50
C ASP A 186 6.00 -3.23 7.92
N GLU A 187 6.42 -4.10 6.99
CA GLU A 187 7.76 -4.07 6.39
C GLU A 187 7.96 -2.85 5.50
N VAL A 188 6.89 -2.35 4.85
CA VAL A 188 6.98 -1.20 3.96
C VAL A 188 7.23 0.09 4.74
N ASN A 189 6.55 0.24 5.87
CA ASN A 189 6.64 1.42 6.71
C ASN A 189 7.59 1.27 7.91
N GLU A 190 8.25 0.11 8.04
CA GLU A 190 9.18 -0.25 9.13
C GLU A 190 8.65 0.09 10.53
N ARG A 191 7.38 -0.23 10.76
CA ARG A 191 6.70 0.07 12.04
C ARG A 191 5.60 -0.94 12.36
N TYR A 192 5.22 -0.99 13.63
CA TYR A 192 4.02 -1.72 14.04
C TYR A 192 2.76 -0.94 13.68
N VAL A 193 1.82 -1.60 13.01
CA VAL A 193 0.50 -1.05 12.65
C VAL A 193 -0.60 -1.97 13.15
N ASN A 194 -1.77 -1.41 13.42
CA ASN A 194 -2.96 -2.18 13.70
C ASN A 194 -3.66 -2.53 12.39
N THR A 195 -3.97 -3.80 12.21
CA THR A 195 -4.61 -4.30 10.99
C THR A 195 -5.68 -5.33 11.31
N ASN A 196 -6.70 -5.41 10.48
CA ASN A 196 -7.68 -6.48 10.56
C ASN A 196 -7.05 -7.77 10.04
N SER A 197 -7.19 -8.83 10.79
CA SER A 197 -6.46 -10.06 10.57
C SER A 197 -7.33 -11.28 10.78
N ILE A 198 -6.95 -12.38 10.17
CA ILE A 198 -7.54 -13.69 10.39
C ILE A 198 -6.45 -14.61 10.93
N PHE A 199 -6.71 -15.21 12.08
CA PHE A 199 -5.96 -16.34 12.60
C PHE A 199 -6.49 -17.60 11.93
N ALA A 200 -5.63 -18.37 11.31
CA ALA A 200 -5.94 -19.66 10.74
C ALA A 200 -5.07 -20.73 11.38
N LEU A 201 -5.69 -21.72 11.96
CA LEU A 201 -5.01 -22.83 12.64
C LEU A 201 -5.28 -24.14 11.92
N SER A 202 -4.23 -24.89 11.64
CA SER A 202 -4.28 -26.33 11.47
C SER A 202 -3.81 -27.01 12.74
N LYS A 203 -3.83 -28.34 12.77
CA LYS A 203 -3.31 -29.11 13.91
C LYS A 203 -1.84 -28.81 14.22
N GLU A 204 -1.03 -28.62 13.19
CA GLU A 204 0.42 -28.57 13.28
C GLU A 204 1.00 -27.18 12.98
N ASP A 205 0.18 -26.27 12.44
CA ASP A 205 0.62 -24.94 12.00
C ASP A 205 -0.38 -23.84 12.40
N ALA A 206 0.12 -22.62 12.55
CA ALA A 206 -0.66 -21.44 12.90
C ALA A 206 -0.12 -20.23 12.18
N ILE A 207 -1.00 -19.49 11.53
CA ILE A 207 -0.64 -18.23 10.85
C ILE A 207 -1.65 -17.14 11.16
N VAL A 208 -1.21 -15.91 10.95
CA VAL A 208 -2.08 -14.72 10.92
C VAL A 208 -1.93 -14.06 9.56
N ILE A 209 -3.04 -13.87 8.88
CA ILE A 209 -3.07 -13.16 7.59
C ILE A 209 -3.73 -11.79 7.74
N ARG A 210 -3.29 -10.83 6.95
CA ARG A 210 -3.94 -9.53 6.81
C ARG A 210 -5.16 -9.66 5.89
N THR A 211 -6.32 -9.19 6.32
CA THR A 211 -7.56 -9.30 5.52
C THR A 211 -7.57 -8.43 4.26
N SER A 212 -6.74 -7.40 4.22
CA SER A 212 -6.70 -6.49 3.06
C SER A 212 -6.06 -7.11 1.82
N ASN A 213 -5.09 -8.03 2.00
CA ASN A 213 -4.29 -8.58 0.89
C ASN A 213 -3.99 -10.08 1.00
N GLY A 214 -4.47 -10.78 2.05
CA GLY A 214 -4.23 -12.21 2.25
C GLY A 214 -2.78 -12.58 2.61
N LYS A 215 -1.90 -11.59 2.82
CA LYS A 215 -0.49 -11.84 3.19
C LYS A 215 -0.36 -12.32 4.61
N ILE A 216 0.53 -13.30 4.82
CA ILE A 216 0.93 -13.76 6.15
C ILE A 216 1.72 -12.63 6.81
N ILE A 217 1.29 -12.23 8.00
CA ILE A 217 1.94 -11.22 8.83
C ILE A 217 2.58 -11.81 10.07
N ARG A 218 2.24 -13.05 10.39
CA ARG A 218 2.88 -13.89 11.40
C ARG A 218 2.71 -15.35 11.07
N ASP A 219 3.68 -16.13 11.44
CA ASP A 219 3.60 -17.57 11.42
C ASP A 219 4.00 -18.19 12.78
N ILE A 220 4.01 -19.49 12.87
CA ILE A 220 4.31 -20.23 14.10
C ILE A 220 5.68 -19.85 14.73
N GLU A 221 6.63 -19.38 13.91
CA GLU A 221 7.98 -19.04 14.38
C GLU A 221 7.99 -17.74 15.20
N ASP A 222 7.10 -16.81 14.87
CA ASP A 222 7.06 -15.50 15.53
C ASP A 222 5.72 -15.18 16.22
N LEU A 223 4.76 -16.10 16.18
CA LEU A 223 3.45 -15.94 16.80
C LEU A 223 3.51 -15.99 18.35
N PHE A 224 4.56 -16.57 18.91
CA PHE A 224 4.78 -16.67 20.34
C PHE A 224 6.05 -15.93 20.76
N TYR A 225 6.12 -15.45 22.01
CA TYR A 225 7.39 -15.01 22.58
C TYR A 225 8.39 -16.18 22.73
N GLU A 226 7.86 -17.35 23.11
CA GLU A 226 8.59 -18.61 23.16
C GLU A 226 7.78 -19.65 22.39
N ARG A 227 8.32 -20.13 21.27
CA ARG A 227 7.65 -21.12 20.44
C ARG A 227 7.35 -22.39 21.28
N PRO A 228 6.10 -22.89 21.25
CA PRO A 228 5.77 -24.15 21.90
C PRO A 228 6.59 -25.31 21.32
N THR A 229 7.06 -26.20 22.20
CA THR A 229 7.82 -27.41 21.80
C THR A 229 6.94 -28.43 21.07
N VAL A 230 5.63 -28.39 21.31
CA VAL A 230 4.63 -29.25 20.69
C VAL A 230 3.63 -28.36 19.98
N ALA A 231 3.46 -28.56 18.68
CA ALA A 231 2.39 -27.96 17.91
C ALA A 231 1.23 -28.96 17.83
N ASN A 232 0.16 -28.71 18.56
CA ASN A 232 -1.10 -29.44 18.54
C ASN A 232 -2.22 -28.42 18.80
N PHE A 233 -2.41 -27.53 17.83
CA PHE A 233 -3.37 -26.44 17.92
C PHE A 233 -4.79 -26.96 17.89
N GLN A 234 -5.65 -26.38 18.71
CA GLN A 234 -7.01 -26.85 18.91
C GLN A 234 -8.03 -25.75 18.62
N ASN A 235 -7.80 -24.55 19.14
CA ASN A 235 -8.74 -23.45 18.96
C ASN A 235 -8.06 -22.08 19.14
N VAL A 236 -8.69 -21.05 18.60
CA VAL A 236 -8.39 -19.66 18.83
C VAL A 236 -9.69 -18.88 18.93
N CYS A 237 -9.78 -17.92 19.83
CA CYS A 237 -10.93 -17.03 19.96
C CYS A 237 -10.52 -15.65 20.45
N SER A 238 -11.31 -14.67 20.07
CA SER A 238 -11.15 -13.28 20.54
C SER A 238 -12.27 -12.91 21.50
N GLN A 239 -11.94 -12.07 22.49
CA GLN A 239 -12.91 -11.42 23.34
C GLN A 239 -12.50 -9.96 23.58
N SER A 240 -13.23 -9.03 23.00
CA SER A 240 -12.88 -7.61 23.05
C SER A 240 -11.48 -7.34 22.44
N SER A 241 -10.50 -6.95 23.25
CA SER A 241 -9.12 -6.72 22.82
C SER A 241 -8.16 -7.88 23.13
N GLU A 242 -8.68 -8.98 23.62
CA GLU A 242 -7.90 -10.14 24.04
C GLU A 242 -8.02 -11.28 23.03
N LEU A 243 -6.95 -12.06 22.89
CA LEU A 243 -6.90 -13.27 22.08
C LEU A 243 -6.46 -14.46 22.95
N TYR A 244 -7.17 -15.55 22.80
CA TYR A 244 -6.89 -16.82 23.48
C TYR A 244 -6.64 -17.90 22.43
N LEU A 245 -5.59 -18.68 22.64
CA LEU A 245 -5.23 -19.81 21.79
C LEU A 245 -5.01 -21.05 22.64
N ILE A 246 -5.54 -22.19 22.22
CA ILE A 246 -5.34 -23.48 22.87
C ILE A 246 -4.39 -24.31 22.03
N ASN A 247 -3.26 -24.68 22.62
CA ASN A 247 -2.27 -25.57 22.03
C ASN A 247 -1.91 -26.66 23.02
N ASP A 248 -2.05 -27.94 22.61
CA ASP A 248 -1.75 -29.13 23.43
C ASP A 248 -2.44 -29.09 24.81
N GLY A 249 -3.73 -28.70 24.82
CA GLY A 249 -4.56 -28.57 26.02
C GLY A 249 -4.18 -27.42 26.95
N LYS A 250 -3.26 -26.55 26.55
CA LYS A 250 -2.80 -25.40 27.31
C LYS A 250 -3.29 -24.10 26.67
N GLY A 251 -3.76 -23.17 27.51
CA GLY A 251 -4.18 -21.84 27.07
C GLY A 251 -3.01 -20.88 26.97
N HIS A 252 -2.94 -20.14 25.88
CA HIS A 252 -2.06 -18.99 25.69
C HIS A 252 -2.93 -17.75 25.44
N TYR A 253 -2.45 -16.57 25.78
CA TYR A 253 -3.23 -15.36 25.55
C TYR A 253 -2.39 -14.14 25.17
N ILE A 254 -3.04 -13.22 24.47
CA ILE A 254 -2.57 -11.86 24.24
C ILE A 254 -3.53 -10.94 24.98
N TYR A 255 -3.06 -10.21 25.98
CA TYR A 255 -3.89 -9.33 26.82
C TYR A 255 -4.50 -8.16 26.05
N ASN A 256 -3.73 -7.55 25.16
CA ASN A 256 -4.20 -6.44 24.33
C ASN A 256 -3.54 -6.53 22.95
N MET A 257 -4.31 -6.99 21.98
CA MET A 257 -3.82 -7.24 20.62
C MET A 257 -3.39 -5.97 19.87
N SER A 258 -3.84 -4.80 20.31
CA SER A 258 -3.53 -3.52 19.64
C SER A 258 -2.35 -2.76 20.26
N SER A 259 -1.94 -3.09 21.49
CA SER A 259 -0.89 -2.36 22.21
C SER A 259 0.41 -3.13 22.37
N ASN A 260 0.35 -4.45 22.37
CA ASN A 260 1.51 -5.33 22.50
C ASN A 260 2.11 -5.69 21.13
N SER A 261 3.19 -6.47 21.13
CA SER A 261 3.82 -6.95 19.90
C SER A 261 2.95 -7.95 19.09
N GLY A 262 1.75 -8.30 19.59
CA GLY A 262 0.84 -9.25 18.94
C GLY A 262 1.29 -10.71 19.09
N ARG A 263 2.12 -11.04 20.08
CA ARG A 263 2.61 -12.40 20.34
C ARG A 263 1.93 -13.02 21.56
N PHE A 264 1.66 -14.30 21.47
CA PHE A 264 1.15 -15.08 22.61
C PHE A 264 2.24 -15.26 23.67
N GLY A 265 1.83 -15.13 24.92
CA GLY A 265 2.66 -15.42 26.08
C GLY A 265 2.86 -16.92 26.31
N ALA A 266 3.60 -17.25 27.37
CA ALA A 266 3.73 -18.62 27.86
C ALA A 266 2.37 -19.23 28.21
N ALA A 267 2.31 -20.56 28.31
CA ALA A 267 1.09 -21.26 28.70
C ALA A 267 0.61 -20.81 30.09
N LEU A 268 -0.71 -20.56 30.19
CA LEU A 268 -1.35 -20.20 31.45
C LEU A 268 -1.26 -21.36 32.45
N PRO A 269 -1.00 -21.08 33.75
CA PRO A 269 -1.05 -22.09 34.78
C PRO A 269 -2.44 -22.72 34.86
N LEU A 270 -2.52 -24.03 35.07
CA LEU A 270 -3.77 -24.80 35.20
C LEU A 270 -4.75 -24.21 36.26
N SER A 271 -4.24 -23.51 37.26
CA SER A 271 -5.05 -22.85 38.28
C SER A 271 -5.92 -21.69 37.80
N LEU A 272 -5.64 -21.16 36.61
CA LEU A 272 -6.44 -20.09 36.00
C LEU A 272 -7.49 -20.61 35.01
N ILE A 273 -7.47 -21.92 34.69
CA ILE A 273 -8.40 -22.55 33.73
C ILE A 273 -9.67 -23.06 34.44
N HIS A 274 -9.73 -23.03 35.78
CA HIS A 274 -10.87 -23.44 36.57
C HIS A 274 -11.76 -22.25 36.99
N ILE A 275 -12.19 -21.44 36.04
CA ILE A 275 -13.24 -20.45 36.28
C ILE A 275 -14.51 -20.86 35.55
#